data_b9a381b435f506c1ccfe432d6e26209b
#
_entry.id   b9a381b435f506c1ccfe432d6e26209b
#
_cell.length_a   1.000
_cell.length_b   1.000
_cell.length_c   1.000
_cell.angle_alpha   90.00
_cell.angle_beta   90.00
_cell.angle_gamma   90.00
#
_symmetry.space_group_name_H-M   'P 1'
#
loop_
_entity.id
_entity.type
_entity.pdbx_description
1 polymer ?
#
loop_
_entity_poly.entity_id
_entity_poly.type
_entity_poly.pdbx_seq_one_letter_code
_entity_poly.pdbx_strand_id
1 'polypeptide(L)'
;MRAIPFVKQLTAEVRIQDAAAATSVHFGATSQDVIDSALVLQLGEALTLIDQDLTRLAEAAAKLARRHAKSAMLGRTLMQPATPITFGLKAAQWLLAASE
;
A
#
# COMPACT_ATOMS: atom_id res chain seq x y z
N MET A 1 -21.25 11.39 -13.85
CA MET A 1 -19.93 11.96 -14.16
C MET A 1 -19.51 12.83 -12.97
N ARG A 2 -18.51 12.41 -12.15
CA ARG A 2 -18.16 13.09 -10.88
C ARG A 2 -17.15 14.24 -11.05
N ALA A 3 -16.40 14.28 -12.14
CA ALA A 3 -15.36 15.27 -12.36
C ALA A 3 -15.92 16.71 -12.52
N ILE A 4 -17.05 16.90 -13.19
CA ILE A 4 -17.60 18.23 -13.42
C ILE A 4 -17.98 18.97 -12.12
N PRO A 5 -18.72 18.37 -11.15
CA PRO A 5 -18.96 19.03 -9.88
C PRO A 5 -17.69 19.32 -9.09
N PHE A 6 -16.72 18.39 -9.11
CA PHE A 6 -15.43 18.57 -8.45
C PHE A 6 -14.66 19.77 -9.00
N VAL A 7 -14.52 19.88 -10.33
CA VAL A 7 -13.83 21.01 -10.98
C VAL A 7 -14.48 22.34 -10.61
N LYS A 8 -15.82 22.41 -10.54
CA LYS A 8 -16.53 23.62 -10.11
C LYS A 8 -16.19 24.00 -8.67
N GLN A 9 -16.14 23.04 -7.75
CA GLN A 9 -15.76 23.28 -6.36
C GLN A 9 -14.30 23.73 -6.26
N LEU A 10 -13.39 23.02 -6.93
CA LEU A 10 -11.98 23.39 -6.97
C LEU A 10 -11.77 24.81 -7.49
N THR A 11 -12.43 25.18 -8.58
CA THR A 11 -12.38 26.53 -9.13
C THR A 11 -12.88 27.58 -8.12
N ALA A 12 -13.92 27.26 -7.35
CA ALA A 12 -14.44 28.15 -6.32
C ALA A 12 -13.43 28.34 -5.18
N GLU A 13 -12.80 27.27 -4.71
CA GLU A 13 -11.77 27.33 -3.66
C GLU A 13 -10.52 28.11 -4.11
N VAL A 14 -10.03 27.85 -5.32
CA VAL A 14 -8.91 28.59 -5.87
C VAL A 14 -9.24 30.09 -6.00
N ARG A 15 -10.48 30.42 -6.39
CA ARG A 15 -10.90 31.84 -6.54
C ARG A 15 -10.89 32.61 -5.23
N ILE A 16 -11.10 31.95 -4.09
CA ILE A 16 -11.00 32.58 -2.77
C ILE A 16 -9.55 32.97 -2.47
N GLN A 17 -8.58 32.17 -2.92
CA GLN A 17 -7.16 32.38 -2.66
C GLN A 17 -6.52 33.28 -3.74
N ASP A 18 -6.84 33.04 -5.01
CA ASP A 18 -6.32 33.77 -6.18
C ASP A 18 -7.36 33.76 -7.31
N ALA A 19 -8.00 34.90 -7.51
CA ALA A 19 -9.03 35.06 -8.54
C ALA A 19 -8.46 34.95 -9.97
N ALA A 20 -7.20 35.31 -10.19
CA ALA A 20 -6.56 35.19 -11.50
C ALA A 20 -6.23 33.75 -11.82
N ALA A 21 -5.66 33.01 -10.87
CA ALA A 21 -5.36 31.57 -10.99
C ALA A 21 -6.62 30.73 -11.24
N ALA A 22 -7.78 31.12 -10.68
CA ALA A 22 -9.04 30.41 -10.89
C ALA A 22 -9.47 30.31 -12.36
N THR A 23 -9.02 31.24 -13.21
CA THR A 23 -9.33 31.20 -14.65
C THR A 23 -8.60 30.10 -15.39
N SER A 24 -7.49 29.60 -14.84
CA SER A 24 -6.66 28.55 -15.42
C SER A 24 -6.98 27.16 -14.87
N VAL A 25 -7.87 27.04 -13.88
CA VAL A 25 -8.26 25.75 -13.33
C VAL A 25 -8.91 24.90 -14.39
N HIS A 26 -8.39 23.69 -14.58
CA HIS A 26 -8.83 22.72 -15.59
C HIS A 26 -8.66 23.18 -17.05
N PHE A 27 -7.85 24.19 -17.29
CA PHE A 27 -7.57 24.65 -18.65
C PHE A 27 -6.73 23.61 -19.40
N GLY A 28 -7.22 23.16 -20.56
CA GLY A 28 -6.56 22.15 -21.38
C GLY A 28 -6.61 20.70 -20.83
N ALA A 29 -7.27 20.48 -19.70
CA ALA A 29 -7.42 19.17 -19.08
C ALA A 29 -8.78 18.52 -19.40
N THR A 30 -8.89 17.21 -19.17
CA THR A 30 -10.13 16.45 -19.31
C THR A 30 -10.58 15.88 -17.96
N SER A 31 -11.77 15.26 -17.96
CA SER A 31 -12.25 14.53 -16.77
C SER A 31 -11.33 13.38 -16.37
N GLN A 32 -10.62 12.78 -17.33
CA GLN A 32 -9.70 11.69 -17.07
C GLN A 32 -8.48 12.17 -16.26
N ASP A 33 -7.92 13.32 -16.59
CA ASP A 33 -6.80 13.90 -15.86
C ASP A 33 -7.13 14.13 -14.38
N VAL A 34 -8.37 14.57 -14.09
CA VAL A 34 -8.86 14.74 -12.71
C VAL A 34 -8.97 13.40 -11.99
N ILE A 35 -9.52 12.38 -12.65
CA ILE A 35 -9.72 11.06 -12.08
C ILE A 35 -8.36 10.39 -11.78
N ASP A 36 -7.45 10.43 -12.74
CA ASP A 36 -6.12 9.83 -12.61
C ASP A 36 -5.29 10.52 -11.52
N SER A 37 -5.32 11.84 -11.47
CA SER A 37 -4.65 12.61 -10.41
C SER A 37 -5.21 12.27 -9.03
N ALA A 38 -6.55 12.19 -8.89
CA ALA A 38 -7.18 11.81 -7.64
C ALA A 38 -6.81 10.38 -7.23
N LEU A 39 -6.77 9.44 -8.18
CA LEU A 39 -6.38 8.05 -7.94
C LEU A 39 -4.93 7.97 -7.44
N VAL A 40 -4.00 8.68 -8.08
CA VAL A 40 -2.58 8.69 -7.67
C VAL A 40 -2.40 9.24 -6.26
N LEU A 41 -3.12 10.31 -5.91
CA LEU A 41 -3.08 10.87 -4.55
C LEU A 41 -3.61 9.88 -3.51
N GLN A 42 -4.74 9.23 -3.79
CA GLN A 42 -5.31 8.21 -2.90
C GLN A 42 -4.40 6.98 -2.76
N LEU A 43 -3.79 6.53 -3.87
CA LEU A 43 -2.82 5.43 -3.85
C LEU A 43 -1.59 5.78 -3.01
N GLY A 44 -1.09 7.01 -3.09
CA GLY A 44 0.04 7.45 -2.27
C GLY A 44 -0.25 7.34 -0.77
N GLU A 45 -1.43 7.77 -0.32
CA GLU A 45 -1.85 7.62 1.08
C GLU A 45 -2.04 6.14 1.47
N ALA A 46 -2.70 5.35 0.63
CA ALA A 46 -2.92 3.92 0.89
C ALA A 46 -1.61 3.14 0.96
N LEU A 47 -0.67 3.40 0.04
CA LEU A 47 0.65 2.75 0.02
C LEU A 47 1.46 3.07 1.27
N THR A 48 1.35 4.27 1.81
CA THR A 48 2.02 4.64 3.07
C THR A 48 1.53 3.76 4.24
N LEU A 49 0.22 3.50 4.32
CA LEU A 49 -0.34 2.62 5.36
C LEU A 49 0.08 1.16 5.17
N ILE A 50 0.07 0.68 3.92
CA ILE A 50 0.49 -0.68 3.58
C ILE A 50 1.97 -0.89 3.93
N ASP A 51 2.83 0.05 3.60
CA ASP A 51 4.27 -0.01 3.90
C ASP A 51 4.53 -0.11 5.42
N GLN A 52 3.80 0.67 6.23
CA GLN A 52 3.86 0.56 7.68
C GLN A 52 3.44 -0.82 8.20
N ASP A 53 2.40 -1.42 7.61
CA ASP A 53 1.94 -2.75 8.00
C ASP A 53 2.91 -3.84 7.57
N LEU A 54 3.48 -3.75 6.37
CA LEU A 54 4.52 -4.66 5.88
C LEU A 54 5.78 -4.58 6.74
N THR A 55 6.21 -3.39 7.13
CA THR A 55 7.34 -3.19 8.05
C THR A 55 7.08 -3.89 9.39
N ARG A 56 5.91 -3.71 9.99
CA ARG A 56 5.53 -4.40 11.24
C ARG A 56 5.48 -5.92 11.08
N LEU A 57 4.97 -6.39 9.95
CA LEU A 57 4.94 -7.83 9.62
C LEU A 57 6.35 -8.39 9.50
N ALA A 58 7.24 -7.72 8.77
CA ALA A 58 8.63 -8.13 8.60
C ALA A 58 9.37 -8.20 9.95
N GLU A 59 9.22 -7.19 10.81
CA GLU A 59 9.80 -7.19 12.15
C GLU A 59 9.28 -8.34 13.02
N ALA A 60 7.98 -8.61 12.99
CA ALA A 60 7.37 -9.71 13.73
C ALA A 60 7.86 -11.07 13.22
N ALA A 61 7.91 -11.25 11.90
CA ALA A 61 8.43 -12.46 11.27
C ALA A 61 9.92 -12.69 11.60
N ALA A 62 10.73 -11.63 11.60
CA ALA A 62 12.14 -11.69 11.99
C ALA A 62 12.32 -12.12 13.47
N LYS A 63 11.49 -11.59 14.37
CA LYS A 63 11.48 -12.01 15.78
C LYS A 63 11.13 -13.49 15.93
N LEU A 64 10.09 -13.95 15.24
CA LEU A 64 9.69 -15.35 15.24
C LEU A 64 10.77 -16.27 14.65
N ALA A 65 11.37 -15.88 13.54
CA ALA A 65 12.44 -16.64 12.90
C ALA A 65 13.62 -16.87 13.86
N ARG A 66 14.08 -15.82 14.54
CA ARG A 66 15.16 -15.92 15.53
C ARG A 66 14.76 -16.75 16.76
N ARG A 67 13.58 -16.47 17.33
CA ARG A 67 13.08 -17.14 18.55
C ARG A 67 12.92 -18.65 18.35
N HIS A 68 12.47 -19.05 17.18
CA HIS A 68 12.11 -20.43 16.86
C HIS A 68 13.08 -21.11 15.88
N ALA A 69 14.30 -20.60 15.77
CA ALA A 69 15.32 -21.16 14.88
C ALA A 69 15.59 -22.66 15.10
N LYS A 70 15.39 -23.14 16.33
CA LYS A 70 15.57 -24.55 16.73
C LYS A 70 14.27 -25.29 17.08
N SER A 71 13.11 -24.65 16.97
CA SER A 71 11.81 -25.27 17.28
C SER A 71 11.39 -26.18 16.14
N ALA A 72 11.52 -27.49 16.35
CA ALA A 72 11.13 -28.49 15.36
C ALA A 72 9.60 -28.46 15.09
N MET A 73 9.23 -28.61 13.85
CA MET A 73 7.85 -28.78 13.41
C MET A 73 7.76 -29.73 12.22
N LEU A 74 6.57 -30.26 11.99
CA LEU A 74 6.30 -31.09 10.83
C LEU A 74 6.21 -30.20 9.58
N GLY A 75 7.07 -30.46 8.59
CA GLY A 75 6.89 -29.93 7.24
C GLY A 75 5.62 -30.49 6.59
N ARG A 76 5.07 -29.77 5.63
CA ARG A 76 3.87 -30.19 4.88
C ARG A 76 4.08 -29.98 3.39
N THR A 77 3.59 -30.91 2.59
CA THR A 77 3.52 -30.84 1.14
C THR A 77 2.20 -31.44 0.69
N LEU A 78 1.50 -30.78 -0.20
CA LEU A 78 0.22 -31.22 -0.77
C LEU A 78 -0.69 -31.92 0.23
N MET A 79 -0.97 -31.26 1.39
CA MET A 79 -1.79 -31.77 2.50
C MET A 79 -1.22 -33.01 3.22
N GLN A 80 0.02 -33.38 2.97
CA GLN A 80 0.69 -34.55 3.57
C GLN A 80 1.85 -34.13 4.48
N PRO A 81 2.22 -34.98 5.45
CA PRO A 81 3.44 -34.83 6.21
C PRO A 81 4.66 -34.86 5.29
N ALA A 82 5.61 -33.98 5.54
CA ALA A 82 6.92 -33.94 4.88
C ALA A 82 8.04 -34.04 5.93
N THR A 83 9.27 -33.86 5.52
CA THR A 83 10.43 -33.88 6.42
C THR A 83 10.30 -32.84 7.53
N PRO A 84 10.84 -33.11 8.75
CA PRO A 84 10.89 -32.12 9.81
C PRO A 84 11.62 -30.85 9.37
N ILE A 85 11.08 -29.71 9.72
CA ILE A 85 11.68 -28.37 9.54
C ILE A 85 11.71 -27.64 10.87
N THR A 86 12.14 -26.39 10.89
CA THR A 86 11.95 -25.53 12.06
C THR A 86 10.85 -24.51 11.81
N PHE A 87 10.16 -24.11 12.87
CA PHE A 87 9.21 -23.00 12.77
C PHE A 87 9.94 -21.68 12.41
N GLY A 88 11.18 -21.53 12.87
CA GLY A 88 12.03 -20.39 12.47
C GLY A 88 12.26 -20.32 10.98
N LEU A 89 12.49 -21.45 10.29
CA LEU A 89 12.61 -21.48 8.83
C LEU A 89 11.32 -21.01 8.15
N LYS A 90 10.17 -21.48 8.63
CA LYS A 90 8.86 -21.05 8.10
C LYS A 90 8.64 -19.54 8.29
N ALA A 91 8.96 -19.02 9.47
CA ALA A 91 8.87 -17.57 9.73
C ALA A 91 9.85 -16.75 8.88
N ALA A 92 11.05 -17.28 8.60
CA ALA A 92 12.02 -16.65 7.71
C ALA A 92 11.51 -16.55 6.25
N GLN A 93 10.76 -17.54 5.78
CA GLN A 93 10.11 -17.48 4.46
C GLN A 93 9.02 -16.38 4.40
N TRP A 94 8.26 -16.17 5.48
CA TRP A 94 7.31 -15.05 5.55
C TRP A 94 8.03 -13.70 5.57
N LEU A 95 9.14 -13.60 6.30
CA LEU A 95 9.98 -12.40 6.29
C LEU A 95 10.46 -12.07 4.88
N LEU A 96 10.98 -13.07 4.16
CA LEU A 96 11.48 -12.89 2.79
C LEU A 96 10.36 -12.34 1.88
N ALA A 97 9.19 -12.98 1.90
CA ALA A 97 8.04 -12.54 1.09
C ALA A 97 7.50 -11.14 1.45
N ALA A 98 7.71 -10.67 2.67
CA ALA A 98 7.31 -9.32 3.09
C ALA A 98 8.37 -8.26 2.80
N SER A 99 9.59 -8.66 2.38
CA SER A 99 10.75 -7.77 2.16
C SER A 99 11.07 -7.56 0.67
N GLU A 100 10.44 -8.31 -0.23
CA GLU A 100 10.54 -8.19 -1.69
C GLU A 100 9.55 -7.15 -2.23
#